data_7c5dd43d9a4dd5c71188bf895d956386
#
_entry.id   7c5dd43d9a4dd5c71188bf895d956386
#
_cell.length_a   1.000
_cell.length_b   1.000
_cell.length_c   1.000
_cell.angle_alpha   90.00
_cell.angle_beta   90.00
_cell.angle_gamma   90.00
#
_symmetry.space_group_name_H-M   'P 1'
#
loop_
_entity.id
_entity.type
_entity.pdbx_description
1 polymer ?
#
loop_
_entity_poly.entity_id
_entity_poly.type
_entity_poly.pdbx_seq_one_letter_code
_entity_poly.pdbx_strand_id
1 'polypeptide(L)'
;METKLTEETRVESDLIGAREIPASALYGVQTLRGIENFPISKFHLNEYPLFINGLAITKMAAAMANYELGLLTKEQKDAIVLACQEILNGEHHEQFPVDMIQGGAGTSTNMNANEVIANRALEIMGHKRGEYQYCSPNDHVNCSQSTNDAYPTAIHIGMYYSHLRFLPYLESLIGAFHKKGEEFAHIIKMGRTQLEVCRSFIQMTNFISQYTGKTIECLT
;
A
#
# COMPACT_ATOMS: atom_id res chain seq x y z
N MET A 1 19.16 7.45 36.05
CA MET A 1 19.89 8.31 35.10
C MET A 1 19.86 7.54 33.77
N GLU A 2 18.78 7.74 32.99
CA GLU A 2 18.66 7.10 31.68
C GLU A 2 19.56 7.86 30.71
N THR A 3 20.58 7.21 30.22
CA THR A 3 21.41 7.68 29.12
C THR A 3 20.51 7.75 27.88
N LYS A 4 20.00 8.93 27.53
CA LYS A 4 19.48 9.21 26.19
C LYS A 4 20.65 8.95 25.24
N LEU A 5 20.61 7.81 24.56
CA LEU A 5 21.37 7.61 23.33
C LEU A 5 20.91 8.71 22.38
N THR A 6 21.82 9.66 22.09
CA THR A 6 21.58 10.63 21.03
C THR A 6 21.55 9.85 19.73
N GLU A 7 20.34 9.63 19.16
CA GLU A 7 20.24 9.06 17.82
C GLU A 7 21.03 9.97 16.86
N GLU A 8 21.91 9.36 16.09
CA GLU A 8 22.60 10.07 15.01
C GLU A 8 21.56 10.59 14.04
N THR A 9 21.68 11.87 13.66
CA THR A 9 20.81 12.52 12.69
C THR A 9 21.57 12.87 11.43
N ARG A 10 20.86 12.93 10.30
CA ARG A 10 21.32 13.56 9.06
C ARG A 10 20.44 14.74 8.72
N VAL A 11 21.00 15.73 8.04
CA VAL A 11 20.27 16.92 7.60
C VAL A 11 19.89 16.75 6.13
N GLU A 12 18.60 16.85 5.84
CA GLU A 12 18.09 16.98 4.48
C GLU A 12 17.35 18.32 4.31
N SER A 13 17.32 18.83 3.09
CA SER A 13 16.68 20.10 2.77
C SER A 13 15.79 19.99 1.55
N ASP A 14 14.71 20.76 1.57
CA ASP A 14 13.83 21.01 0.44
C ASP A 14 13.64 22.53 0.23
N LEU A 15 12.71 22.91 -0.63
CA LEU A 15 12.42 24.33 -0.91
C LEU A 15 11.88 25.11 0.30
N ILE A 16 11.40 24.42 1.34
CA ILE A 16 10.85 25.03 2.56
C ILE A 16 11.95 25.20 3.64
N GLY A 17 13.05 24.45 3.53
CA GLY A 17 14.19 24.54 4.44
C GLY A 17 14.71 23.20 4.93
N ALA A 18 15.74 23.23 5.74
CA ALA A 18 16.41 22.05 6.28
C ALA A 18 15.64 21.43 7.45
N ARG A 19 15.74 20.09 7.60
CA ARG A 19 15.28 19.31 8.74
C ARG A 19 16.28 18.24 9.10
N GLU A 20 16.35 17.92 10.40
CA GLU A 20 17.09 16.78 10.92
C GLU A 20 16.20 15.53 10.86
N ILE A 21 16.75 14.45 10.33
CA ILE A 21 16.09 13.16 10.17
C ILE A 21 16.95 12.11 10.85
N PRO A 22 16.40 11.08 11.53
CA PRO A 22 17.19 9.99 12.07
C PRO A 22 18.09 9.38 10.98
N ALA A 23 19.37 9.21 11.26
CA ALA A 23 20.32 8.66 10.27
C ALA A 23 19.94 7.25 9.84
N SER A 24 19.24 6.49 10.70
CA SER A 24 18.73 5.15 10.43
C SER A 24 17.51 5.13 9.47
N ALA A 25 16.78 6.25 9.33
CA ALA A 25 15.57 6.29 8.48
C ALA A 25 15.93 6.25 7.00
N LEU A 26 15.15 5.46 6.21
CA LEU A 26 15.19 5.49 4.74
C LEU A 26 14.32 6.59 4.16
N TYR A 27 13.26 7.02 4.89
CA TYR A 27 12.46 8.16 4.45
C TYR A 27 13.25 9.47 4.56
N GLY A 28 12.80 10.50 3.86
CA GLY A 28 13.45 11.81 3.78
C GLY A 28 12.62 12.95 4.37
N VAL A 29 12.98 14.17 3.98
CA VAL A 29 12.41 15.42 4.52
C VAL A 29 10.92 15.59 4.20
N GLN A 30 10.46 15.14 3.04
CA GLN A 30 9.05 15.24 2.65
C GLN A 30 8.17 14.34 3.53
N THR A 31 8.62 13.13 3.80
CA THR A 31 7.95 12.20 4.72
C THR A 31 7.91 12.78 6.12
N LEU A 32 9.02 13.31 6.63
CA LEU A 32 9.06 13.94 7.95
C LEU A 32 8.01 15.06 8.07
N ARG A 33 7.91 15.94 7.05
CA ARG A 33 6.88 16.98 7.02
C ARG A 33 5.48 16.41 6.97
N GLY A 34 5.28 15.29 6.25
CA GLY A 34 4.00 14.58 6.23
C GLY A 34 3.59 14.10 7.63
N ILE A 35 4.52 13.52 8.38
CA ILE A 35 4.30 13.06 9.75
C ILE A 35 3.97 14.25 10.68
N GLU A 36 4.74 15.35 10.57
CA GLU A 36 4.54 16.54 11.41
C GLU A 36 3.22 17.24 11.13
N ASN A 37 2.80 17.32 9.85
CA ASN A 37 1.63 18.08 9.42
C ASN A 37 0.31 17.32 9.55
N PHE A 38 0.32 15.99 9.48
CA PHE A 38 -0.88 15.17 9.40
C PHE A 38 -0.92 14.05 10.46
N PRO A 39 -0.77 14.33 11.76
CA PRO A 39 -0.99 13.34 12.81
C PRO A 39 -2.50 13.25 13.11
N ILE A 40 -3.30 12.74 12.18
CA ILE A 40 -4.77 12.84 12.19
C ILE A 40 -5.41 11.57 12.71
N SER A 41 -5.00 10.42 12.17
CA SER A 41 -5.55 9.12 12.56
C SER A 41 -4.51 8.31 13.35
N LYS A 42 -4.91 7.13 13.82
CA LYS A 42 -3.99 6.16 14.42
C LYS A 42 -3.53 5.10 13.42
N PHE A 43 -3.90 5.26 12.16
CA PHE A 43 -3.60 4.30 11.10
C PHE A 43 -2.48 4.83 10.22
N HIS A 44 -1.39 4.10 10.19
CA HIS A 44 -0.21 4.45 9.40
C HIS A 44 -0.06 3.53 8.19
N LEU A 45 0.63 4.00 7.16
CA LEU A 45 0.80 3.25 5.91
C LEU A 45 1.51 1.90 6.13
N ASN A 46 2.43 1.80 7.09
CA ASN A 46 3.13 0.56 7.44
C ASN A 46 2.21 -0.58 7.92
N GLU A 47 0.97 -0.28 8.32
CA GLU A 47 -0.05 -1.28 8.68
C GLU A 47 -0.72 -1.92 7.44
N TYR A 48 -0.45 -1.41 6.25
CA TYR A 48 -1.06 -1.84 4.99
C TYR A 48 -0.04 -2.41 3.99
N PRO A 49 0.56 -3.59 4.27
CA PRO A 49 1.66 -4.14 3.47
C PRO A 49 1.31 -4.34 2.01
N LEU A 50 0.08 -4.70 1.68
CA LEU A 50 -0.34 -4.87 0.28
C LEU A 50 -0.40 -3.55 -0.49
N PHE A 51 -0.69 -2.44 0.19
CA PHE A 51 -0.64 -1.13 -0.42
C PHE A 51 0.81 -0.68 -0.65
N ILE A 52 1.71 -0.91 0.30
CA ILE A 52 3.15 -0.66 0.14
C ILE A 52 3.69 -1.47 -1.05
N ASN A 53 3.31 -2.74 -1.17
CA ASN A 53 3.66 -3.58 -2.31
C ASN A 53 3.12 -3.00 -3.63
N GLY A 54 1.90 -2.46 -3.63
CA GLY A 54 1.34 -1.76 -4.77
C GLY A 54 2.18 -0.55 -5.20
N LEU A 55 2.66 0.25 -4.24
CA LEU A 55 3.58 1.36 -4.50
C LEU A 55 4.90 0.86 -5.10
N ALA A 56 5.51 -0.17 -4.49
CA ALA A 56 6.76 -0.74 -4.99
C ALA A 56 6.63 -1.28 -6.43
N ILE A 57 5.54 -2.00 -6.75
CA ILE A 57 5.27 -2.51 -8.11
C ILE A 57 5.14 -1.35 -9.10
N THR A 58 4.39 -0.31 -8.73
CA THR A 58 4.20 0.87 -9.60
C THR A 58 5.53 1.56 -9.88
N LYS A 59 6.37 1.78 -8.86
CA LYS A 59 7.68 2.44 -9.00
C LYS A 59 8.67 1.57 -9.78
N MET A 60 8.66 0.28 -9.56
CA MET A 60 9.49 -0.68 -10.30
C MET A 60 9.14 -0.67 -11.79
N ALA A 61 7.86 -0.72 -12.14
CA ALA A 61 7.40 -0.68 -13.52
C ALA A 61 7.76 0.64 -14.20
N ALA A 62 7.58 1.77 -13.50
CA ALA A 62 7.95 3.09 -14.00
C ALA A 62 9.47 3.21 -14.23
N ALA A 63 10.30 2.70 -13.33
CA ALA A 63 11.75 2.73 -13.49
C ALA A 63 12.21 1.90 -14.70
N MET A 64 11.60 0.75 -14.94
CA MET A 64 11.88 -0.07 -16.11
C MET A 64 11.51 0.65 -17.41
N ALA A 65 10.32 1.23 -17.49
CA ALA A 65 9.86 1.99 -18.66
C ALA A 65 10.73 3.23 -18.92
N ASN A 66 11.08 3.99 -17.89
CA ASN A 66 11.92 5.17 -18.01
C ASN A 66 13.35 4.83 -18.46
N TYR A 67 13.87 3.68 -18.07
CA TYR A 67 15.14 3.17 -18.58
C TYR A 67 15.06 2.86 -20.08
N GLU A 68 14.02 2.19 -20.55
CA GLU A 68 13.81 1.92 -21.98
C GLU A 68 13.70 3.19 -22.82
N LEU A 69 13.13 4.25 -22.22
CA LEU A 69 13.03 5.58 -22.85
C LEU A 69 14.33 6.39 -22.75
N GLY A 70 15.38 5.88 -22.10
CA GLY A 70 16.65 6.57 -21.93
C GLY A 70 16.64 7.72 -20.93
N LEU A 71 15.63 7.76 -20.03
CA LEU A 71 15.50 8.79 -18.99
C LEU A 71 16.25 8.41 -17.69
N LEU A 72 16.51 7.13 -17.48
CA LEU A 72 17.31 6.61 -16.37
C LEU A 72 18.53 5.88 -16.88
N THR A 73 19.60 5.91 -16.11
CA THR A 73 20.76 5.05 -16.35
C THR A 73 20.46 3.60 -15.96
N LYS A 74 21.24 2.66 -16.47
CA LYS A 74 21.11 1.26 -16.09
C LYS A 74 21.32 1.06 -14.58
N GLU A 75 22.30 1.74 -14.00
CA GLU A 75 22.65 1.67 -12.61
C GLU A 75 21.49 2.14 -11.71
N GLN A 76 20.91 3.29 -12.02
CA GLN A 76 19.74 3.82 -11.31
C GLN A 76 18.54 2.88 -11.40
N LYS A 77 18.21 2.40 -12.59
CA LYS A 77 17.10 1.45 -12.80
C LYS A 77 17.33 0.15 -12.03
N ASP A 78 18.53 -0.44 -12.10
CA ASP A 78 18.83 -1.69 -11.40
C ASP A 78 18.73 -1.52 -9.87
N ALA A 79 19.25 -0.41 -9.32
CA ALA A 79 19.17 -0.10 -7.90
C ALA A 79 17.73 0.15 -7.43
N ILE A 80 16.93 0.91 -8.19
CA ILE A 80 15.51 1.15 -7.88
C ILE A 80 14.73 -0.17 -7.90
N VAL A 81 14.94 -1.02 -8.91
CA VAL A 81 14.27 -2.32 -9.02
C VAL A 81 14.61 -3.22 -7.84
N LEU A 82 15.90 -3.28 -7.43
CA LEU A 82 16.33 -4.07 -6.29
C LEU A 82 15.71 -3.55 -4.98
N ALA A 83 15.70 -2.23 -4.76
CA ALA A 83 15.04 -1.63 -3.60
C ALA A 83 13.54 -1.96 -3.55
N CYS A 84 12.85 -1.90 -4.70
CA CYS A 84 11.44 -2.31 -4.78
C CYS A 84 11.25 -3.81 -4.50
N GLN A 85 12.15 -4.67 -4.93
CA GLN A 85 12.08 -6.10 -4.64
C GLN A 85 12.24 -6.42 -3.15
N GLU A 86 13.14 -5.73 -2.44
CA GLU A 86 13.27 -5.84 -0.98
C GLU A 86 11.96 -5.47 -0.28
N ILE A 87 11.32 -4.36 -0.70
CA ILE A 87 10.01 -3.95 -0.18
C ILE A 87 8.94 -5.03 -0.45
N LEU A 88 8.91 -5.61 -1.65
CA LEU A 88 7.98 -6.69 -2.00
C LEU A 88 8.19 -7.96 -1.16
N ASN A 89 9.42 -8.22 -0.72
CA ASN A 89 9.75 -9.30 0.20
C ASN A 89 9.38 -9.02 1.66
N GLY A 90 8.84 -7.83 1.95
CA GLY A 90 8.41 -7.42 3.28
C GLY A 90 9.46 -6.66 4.08
N GLU A 91 10.59 -6.28 3.46
CA GLU A 91 11.62 -5.48 4.08
C GLU A 91 11.26 -3.99 4.06
N HIS A 92 11.75 -3.22 5.02
CA HIS A 92 11.60 -1.76 5.10
C HIS A 92 10.17 -1.23 5.24
N HIS A 93 9.17 -2.06 5.55
CA HIS A 93 7.78 -1.61 5.71
C HIS A 93 7.62 -0.62 6.87
N GLU A 94 8.46 -0.71 7.91
CA GLU A 94 8.50 0.24 9.03
C GLU A 94 8.93 1.65 8.60
N GLN A 95 9.51 1.79 7.40
CA GLN A 95 9.93 3.07 6.83
C GLN A 95 8.78 3.87 6.17
N PHE A 96 7.54 3.39 6.33
CA PHE A 96 6.32 4.03 5.81
C PHE A 96 5.43 4.55 6.95
N PRO A 97 5.88 5.55 7.73
CA PRO A 97 5.20 6.01 8.94
C PRO A 97 4.11 7.06 8.70
N VAL A 98 3.84 7.47 7.45
CA VAL A 98 2.83 8.50 7.15
C VAL A 98 1.42 8.04 7.53
N ASP A 99 0.61 8.99 8.01
CA ASP A 99 -0.79 8.76 8.32
C ASP A 99 -1.59 8.45 7.04
N MET A 100 -2.60 7.58 7.13
CA MET A 100 -3.49 7.27 6.01
C MET A 100 -4.36 8.45 5.61
N ILE A 101 -4.62 9.39 6.52
CA ILE A 101 -5.32 10.66 6.25
C ILE A 101 -4.27 11.74 6.06
N GLN A 102 -4.22 12.32 4.87
CA GLN A 102 -3.23 13.31 4.50
C GLN A 102 -3.82 14.37 3.57
N GLY A 103 -3.14 15.50 3.42
CA GLY A 103 -3.55 16.54 2.47
C GLY A 103 -3.28 16.13 1.03
N GLY A 104 -4.11 16.62 0.09
CA GLY A 104 -4.00 16.34 -1.33
C GLY A 104 -4.45 14.94 -1.73
N ALA A 105 -4.02 14.48 -2.89
CA ALA A 105 -4.39 13.20 -3.49
C ALA A 105 -3.31 12.11 -3.27
N GLY A 106 -2.85 11.94 -2.03
CA GLY A 106 -1.86 10.92 -1.69
C GLY A 106 -0.40 11.35 -1.82
N THR A 107 -0.13 12.67 -1.80
CA THR A 107 1.22 13.20 -2.01
C THR A 107 2.21 12.73 -0.95
N SER A 108 1.84 12.73 0.33
CA SER A 108 2.72 12.26 1.41
C SER A 108 3.09 10.78 1.24
N THR A 109 2.13 9.94 0.89
CA THR A 109 2.36 8.51 0.61
C THR A 109 3.29 8.31 -0.60
N ASN A 110 3.02 9.02 -1.70
CA ASN A 110 3.85 8.92 -2.91
C ASN A 110 5.29 9.37 -2.64
N MET A 111 5.47 10.48 -1.90
CA MET A 111 6.80 10.97 -1.55
C MET A 111 7.51 10.05 -0.56
N ASN A 112 6.79 9.47 0.41
CA ASN A 112 7.37 8.47 1.30
C ASN A 112 7.94 7.27 0.52
N ALA A 113 7.17 6.73 -0.43
CA ALA A 113 7.68 5.66 -1.29
C ALA A 113 8.89 6.10 -2.11
N ASN A 114 8.85 7.30 -2.71
CA ASN A 114 9.95 7.83 -3.50
C ASN A 114 11.23 7.96 -2.67
N GLU A 115 11.14 8.51 -1.45
CA GLU A 115 12.28 8.74 -0.57
C GLU A 115 12.88 7.43 -0.05
N VAL A 116 12.04 6.48 0.40
CA VAL A 116 12.49 5.17 0.86
C VAL A 116 13.22 4.42 -0.26
N ILE A 117 12.62 4.36 -1.44
CA ILE A 117 13.21 3.69 -2.61
C ILE A 117 14.50 4.38 -3.05
N ALA A 118 14.52 5.73 -3.10
CA ALA A 118 15.72 6.48 -3.48
C ALA A 118 16.88 6.26 -2.51
N ASN A 119 16.64 6.38 -1.21
CA ASN A 119 17.68 6.17 -0.20
C ASN A 119 18.18 4.72 -0.16
N ARG A 120 17.29 3.75 -0.37
CA ARG A 120 17.72 2.36 -0.48
C ARG A 120 18.51 2.10 -1.76
N ALA A 121 18.09 2.68 -2.88
CA ALA A 121 18.83 2.61 -4.14
C ALA A 121 20.23 3.25 -4.02
N LEU A 122 20.35 4.38 -3.32
CA LEU A 122 21.66 5.01 -3.03
C LEU A 122 22.59 4.05 -2.26
N GLU A 123 22.07 3.36 -1.23
CA GLU A 123 22.87 2.37 -0.50
C GLU A 123 23.32 1.21 -1.39
N ILE A 124 22.44 0.70 -2.25
CA ILE A 124 22.75 -0.37 -3.20
C ILE A 124 23.86 0.06 -4.19
N MET A 125 23.86 1.33 -4.58
CA MET A 125 24.88 1.95 -5.43
C MET A 125 26.18 2.31 -4.67
N GLY A 126 26.23 2.10 -3.34
CA GLY A 126 27.41 2.42 -2.50
C GLY A 126 27.48 3.89 -2.07
N HIS A 127 26.40 4.64 -2.17
CA HIS A 127 26.29 6.03 -1.75
C HIS A 127 25.63 6.17 -0.36
N LYS A 128 25.75 7.35 0.23
CA LYS A 128 25.07 7.67 1.49
C LYS A 128 23.64 8.11 1.23
N ARG A 129 22.76 7.86 2.20
CA ARG A 129 21.39 8.39 2.21
C ARG A 129 21.41 9.91 2.09
N GLY A 130 20.52 10.47 1.28
CA GLY A 130 20.45 11.92 1.01
C GLY A 130 21.37 12.42 -0.10
N GLU A 131 22.23 11.59 -0.69
CA GLU A 131 23.08 11.97 -1.84
C GLU A 131 22.25 11.93 -3.15
N TYR A 132 21.17 12.70 -3.17
CA TYR A 132 20.15 12.71 -4.22
C TYR A 132 20.64 13.12 -5.63
N GLN A 133 21.88 13.61 -5.75
CA GLN A 133 22.50 13.84 -7.05
C GLN A 133 22.72 12.54 -7.86
N TYR A 134 22.79 11.38 -7.18
CA TYR A 134 22.94 10.07 -7.83
C TYR A 134 21.60 9.37 -8.04
N CYS A 135 20.69 9.42 -7.05
CA CYS A 135 19.34 8.89 -7.17
C CYS A 135 18.36 9.77 -6.39
N SER A 136 17.67 10.67 -7.11
CA SER A 136 16.69 11.62 -6.54
C SER A 136 15.31 10.97 -6.41
N PRO A 137 14.60 11.19 -5.28
CA PRO A 137 13.19 10.78 -5.14
C PRO A 137 12.29 11.36 -6.23
N ASN A 138 12.49 12.61 -6.61
CA ASN A 138 11.66 13.32 -7.59
C ASN A 138 12.08 13.04 -9.03
N ASP A 139 13.38 13.22 -9.34
CA ASP A 139 13.85 13.24 -10.72
C ASP A 139 14.08 11.84 -11.29
N HIS A 140 14.33 10.85 -10.42
CA HIS A 140 14.61 9.47 -10.83
C HIS A 140 13.50 8.51 -10.43
N VAL A 141 13.18 8.36 -9.13
CA VAL A 141 12.15 7.39 -8.68
C VAL A 141 10.76 7.81 -9.14
N ASN A 142 10.45 9.13 -9.12
CA ASN A 142 9.17 9.67 -9.58
C ASN A 142 9.21 10.17 -11.03
N CYS A 143 10.26 9.88 -11.78
CA CYS A 143 10.41 10.29 -13.18
C CYS A 143 9.16 9.93 -14.00
N SER A 144 8.66 10.88 -14.79
CA SER A 144 7.49 10.74 -15.67
C SER A 144 6.19 10.33 -14.95
N GLN A 145 6.07 10.54 -13.64
CA GLN A 145 4.88 10.15 -12.87
C GLN A 145 4.23 11.35 -12.20
N SER A 146 2.90 11.38 -12.25
CA SER A 146 2.06 12.20 -11.38
C SER A 146 1.65 11.38 -10.16
N THR A 147 1.51 12.01 -8.99
CA THR A 147 0.88 11.38 -7.82
C THR A 147 -0.53 10.90 -8.15
N ASN A 148 -1.27 11.65 -8.97
CA ASN A 148 -2.64 11.30 -9.39
C ASN A 148 -2.71 10.01 -10.22
N ASP A 149 -1.60 9.54 -10.78
CA ASP A 149 -1.51 8.27 -11.50
C ASP A 149 -0.91 7.18 -10.61
N ALA A 150 0.23 7.45 -9.99
CA ALA A 150 0.98 6.46 -9.22
C ALA A 150 0.23 6.00 -7.95
N TYR A 151 -0.37 6.92 -7.21
CA TYR A 151 -1.07 6.62 -5.97
C TYR A 151 -2.33 5.77 -6.18
N PRO A 152 -3.30 6.11 -7.06
CA PRO A 152 -4.46 5.27 -7.29
C PRO A 152 -4.10 3.94 -7.96
N THR A 153 -3.10 3.90 -8.84
CA THR A 153 -2.60 2.64 -9.40
C THR A 153 -2.11 1.70 -8.31
N ALA A 154 -1.33 2.20 -7.35
CA ALA A 154 -0.85 1.42 -6.22
C ALA A 154 -2.00 0.92 -5.33
N ILE A 155 -3.04 1.74 -5.11
CA ILE A 155 -4.26 1.32 -4.39
C ILE A 155 -4.93 0.16 -5.13
N HIS A 156 -5.16 0.28 -6.44
CA HIS A 156 -5.82 -0.76 -7.22
C HIS A 156 -5.03 -2.08 -7.18
N ILE A 157 -3.71 -2.03 -7.29
CA ILE A 157 -2.85 -3.22 -7.17
C ILE A 157 -2.98 -3.83 -5.77
N GLY A 158 -2.90 -3.02 -4.71
CA GLY A 158 -3.05 -3.46 -3.32
C GLY A 158 -4.43 -4.08 -3.06
N MET A 159 -5.49 -3.47 -3.58
CA MET A 159 -6.85 -3.99 -3.51
C MET A 159 -7.00 -5.32 -4.26
N TYR A 160 -6.39 -5.46 -5.44
CA TYR A 160 -6.40 -6.71 -6.20
C TYR A 160 -5.78 -7.86 -5.39
N TYR A 161 -4.59 -7.67 -4.81
CA TYR A 161 -3.97 -8.69 -3.96
C TYR A 161 -4.75 -8.96 -2.68
N SER A 162 -5.37 -7.94 -2.07
CA SER A 162 -6.26 -8.11 -0.93
C SER A 162 -7.49 -8.96 -1.30
N HIS A 163 -8.07 -8.69 -2.47
CA HIS A 163 -9.19 -9.44 -3.02
C HIS A 163 -8.86 -10.93 -3.20
N LEU A 164 -7.71 -11.23 -3.81
CA LEU A 164 -7.27 -12.62 -3.97
C LEU A 164 -7.17 -13.39 -2.64
N ARG A 165 -6.82 -12.71 -1.55
CA ARG A 165 -6.81 -13.31 -0.22
C ARG A 165 -8.21 -13.47 0.37
N PHE A 166 -9.13 -12.59 0.03
CA PHE A 166 -10.50 -12.60 0.55
C PHE A 166 -11.38 -13.66 -0.11
N LEU A 167 -11.22 -13.91 -1.42
CA LEU A 167 -12.05 -14.82 -2.20
C LEU A 167 -12.25 -16.20 -1.56
N PRO A 168 -11.20 -16.93 -1.11
CA PRO A 168 -11.38 -18.26 -0.53
C PRO A 168 -12.26 -18.27 0.73
N TYR A 169 -12.19 -17.21 1.54
CA TYR A 169 -13.05 -17.06 2.71
C TYR A 169 -14.52 -16.83 2.33
N LEU A 170 -14.76 -16.04 1.28
CA LEU A 170 -16.09 -15.80 0.76
C LEU A 170 -16.70 -17.08 0.15
N GLU A 171 -15.93 -17.86 -0.60
CA GLU A 171 -16.34 -19.17 -1.13
C GLU A 171 -16.65 -20.14 0.00
N SER A 172 -15.83 -20.20 1.03
CA SER A 172 -16.08 -21.02 2.23
C SER A 172 -17.38 -20.61 2.94
N LEU A 173 -17.66 -19.31 3.05
CA LEU A 173 -18.91 -18.81 3.63
C LEU A 173 -20.13 -19.20 2.78
N ILE A 174 -20.05 -19.11 1.47
CA ILE A 174 -21.11 -19.56 0.55
C ILE A 174 -21.38 -21.04 0.76
N GLY A 175 -20.34 -21.87 0.79
CA GLY A 175 -20.46 -23.31 1.05
C GLY A 175 -21.10 -23.62 2.40
N ALA A 176 -20.77 -22.86 3.45
CA ALA A 176 -21.38 -23.01 4.77
C ALA A 176 -22.87 -22.65 4.77
N PHE A 177 -23.28 -21.61 4.04
CA PHE A 177 -24.70 -21.26 3.87
C PHE A 177 -25.45 -22.35 3.12
N HIS A 178 -24.91 -22.88 2.02
CA HIS A 178 -25.53 -23.99 1.29
C HIS A 178 -25.74 -25.21 2.19
N LYS A 179 -24.68 -25.64 2.89
CA LYS A 179 -24.75 -26.77 3.83
C LYS A 179 -25.83 -26.58 4.90
N LYS A 180 -25.91 -25.39 5.49
CA LYS A 180 -26.94 -25.07 6.48
C LYS A 180 -28.34 -24.96 5.86
N GLY A 181 -28.43 -24.51 4.63
CA GLY A 181 -29.68 -24.50 3.88
C GLY A 181 -30.25 -25.92 3.68
N GLU A 182 -29.39 -26.88 3.29
CA GLU A 182 -29.77 -28.29 3.15
C GLU A 182 -30.15 -28.92 4.52
N GLU A 183 -29.33 -28.66 5.55
CA GLU A 183 -29.58 -29.18 6.91
C GLU A 183 -30.94 -28.75 7.44
N PHE A 184 -31.36 -27.53 7.21
CA PHE A 184 -32.60 -26.94 7.72
C PHE A 184 -33.70 -26.81 6.64
N ALA A 185 -33.60 -27.54 5.54
CA ALA A 185 -34.56 -27.49 4.45
C ALA A 185 -35.99 -27.81 4.85
N HIS A 186 -36.14 -28.70 5.85
CA HIS A 186 -37.43 -29.16 6.38
C HIS A 186 -38.05 -28.21 7.41
N ILE A 187 -37.32 -27.17 7.83
CA ILE A 187 -37.78 -26.21 8.84
C ILE A 187 -38.42 -25.02 8.17
N ILE A 188 -39.69 -24.79 8.43
CA ILE A 188 -40.42 -23.62 7.98
C ILE A 188 -40.28 -22.53 9.05
N LYS A 189 -39.91 -21.31 8.62
CA LYS A 189 -39.79 -20.14 9.51
C LYS A 189 -40.34 -18.89 8.90
N MET A 190 -40.66 -17.92 9.73
CA MET A 190 -41.05 -16.58 9.29
C MET A 190 -39.89 -15.89 8.58
N GLY A 191 -40.11 -15.35 7.40
CA GLY A 191 -39.10 -14.64 6.61
C GLY A 191 -38.71 -13.29 7.24
N ARG A 192 -39.68 -12.63 7.87
CA ARG A 192 -39.47 -11.44 8.70
C ARG A 192 -40.65 -11.23 9.69
N THR A 193 -40.56 -10.22 10.55
CA THR A 193 -41.60 -9.90 11.52
C THR A 193 -42.83 -9.27 10.86
N GLN A 194 -43.98 -9.39 11.54
CA GLN A 194 -45.30 -8.92 11.14
C GLN A 194 -45.78 -9.65 9.86
N LEU A 195 -46.92 -9.46 9.38
CA LEU A 195 -47.71 -10.07 8.25
C LEU A 195 -46.95 -10.68 7.06
N GLU A 196 -45.74 -11.18 7.27
CA GLU A 196 -44.84 -11.72 6.24
C GLU A 196 -45.04 -13.23 6.04
N VAL A 197 -44.81 -13.65 4.79
CA VAL A 197 -44.96 -15.03 4.33
C VAL A 197 -43.85 -15.91 4.95
N CYS A 198 -44.21 -17.10 5.41
CA CYS A 198 -43.27 -18.15 5.78
C CYS A 198 -42.39 -18.52 4.56
N ARG A 199 -41.07 -18.47 4.75
CA ARG A 199 -40.09 -18.93 3.76
C ARG A 199 -39.28 -20.07 4.30
N SER A 200 -38.91 -21.03 3.44
CA SER A 200 -37.98 -22.08 3.82
C SER A 200 -36.56 -21.48 4.01
N PHE A 201 -35.77 -22.11 4.88
CA PHE A 201 -34.39 -21.70 5.10
C PHE A 201 -33.56 -21.74 3.80
N ILE A 202 -33.82 -22.70 2.90
CA ILE A 202 -33.21 -22.81 1.57
C ILE A 202 -33.42 -21.53 0.74
N GLN A 203 -34.62 -20.96 0.73
CA GLN A 203 -34.88 -19.76 -0.07
C GLN A 203 -34.06 -18.54 0.44
N MET A 204 -33.83 -18.45 1.75
CA MET A 204 -33.00 -17.41 2.33
C MET A 204 -31.50 -17.62 2.03
N THR A 205 -31.01 -18.86 2.13
CA THR A 205 -29.61 -19.17 1.83
C THR A 205 -29.30 -19.02 0.35
N ASN A 206 -30.20 -19.40 -0.55
CA ASN A 206 -30.06 -19.18 -1.98
C ASN A 206 -30.02 -17.68 -2.33
N PHE A 207 -30.81 -16.85 -1.65
CA PHE A 207 -30.77 -15.41 -1.84
C PHE A 207 -29.38 -14.85 -1.44
N ILE A 208 -28.88 -15.21 -0.24
CA ILE A 208 -27.55 -14.78 0.22
C ILE A 208 -26.46 -15.29 -0.72
N SER A 209 -26.52 -16.56 -1.13
CA SER A 209 -25.55 -17.18 -2.04
C SER A 209 -25.55 -16.51 -3.42
N GLN A 210 -26.70 -16.14 -3.97
CA GLN A 210 -26.78 -15.41 -5.24
C GLN A 210 -26.16 -14.01 -5.17
N TYR A 211 -26.32 -13.31 -4.04
CA TYR A 211 -25.71 -11.99 -3.85
C TYR A 211 -24.19 -12.09 -3.68
N THR A 212 -23.71 -13.03 -2.89
CA THR A 212 -22.26 -13.25 -2.70
C THR A 212 -21.60 -13.79 -3.96
N GLY A 213 -22.25 -14.72 -4.69
CA GLY A 213 -21.79 -15.21 -5.98
C GLY A 213 -21.65 -14.11 -7.04
N LYS A 214 -22.65 -13.22 -7.15
CA LYS A 214 -22.55 -12.04 -8.05
C LYS A 214 -21.42 -11.09 -7.66
N THR A 215 -21.14 -10.94 -6.38
CA THR A 215 -20.02 -10.12 -5.93
C THR A 215 -18.69 -10.73 -6.39
N ILE A 216 -18.54 -12.05 -6.37
CA ILE A 216 -17.34 -12.74 -6.90
C ILE A 216 -17.24 -12.53 -8.41
N GLU A 217 -18.31 -12.73 -9.17
CA GLU A 217 -18.33 -12.53 -10.63
C GLU A 217 -18.00 -11.08 -11.06
N CYS A 218 -18.36 -10.09 -10.25
CA CYS A 218 -18.03 -8.68 -10.54
C CYS A 218 -16.58 -8.32 -10.21
N LEU A 219 -15.88 -9.14 -9.43
CA LEU A 219 -14.54 -8.86 -8.92
C LEU A 219 -13.45 -9.68 -9.64
N THR A 220 -13.83 -10.67 -10.45
CA THR A 220 -12.96 -11.46 -11.33
C THR A 220 -13.00 -10.93 -12.75
#